data_93f538e050c8192dc448fc95a13b9f1c
#
_entry.id   93f538e050c8192dc448fc95a13b9f1c
#
_cell.length_a   1.000
_cell.length_b   1.000
_cell.length_c   1.000
_cell.angle_alpha   90.00
_cell.angle_beta   90.00
_cell.angle_gamma   90.00
#
_symmetry.space_group_name_H-M   'P 1'
#
loop_
_entity.id
_entity.type
_entity.pdbx_description
1 polymer ?
#
loop_
_entity_poly.entity_id
_entity_poly.type
_entity_poly.pdbx_seq_one_letter_code
_entity_poly.pdbx_strand_id
1 'polypeptide(L)'
;MYKKDEPAVTREMLDKGLALLSERERAPKRIGEKSYADTLMELMRLVLLKNETISLTAITEPEEFVTLHLLDSLACVGLPELGSAKEIVDVGSGPGFPGLPLAALYPEKRFLLTDSLRKRLEFAAFAATSLGLDNVDTLHIRAEKAGRDPSLRERFDLSLCRAVGKLPVITEYCLPLVRVGGAVYFYKTRMADGELVESRLARELLGGSADVRIIDYVDLLPGRKHALYIVKKDRTTPDTYPRKEGIPSKVPL
;
A
#
# COMPACT_ATOMS: atom_id res chain seq x y z
N MET A 1 -23.32 -0.77 -17.34
CA MET A 1 -23.44 -1.74 -18.46
C MET A 1 -22.08 -1.83 -19.14
N TYR A 2 -21.30 -2.87 -18.84
CA TYR A 2 -19.95 -3.08 -19.41
C TYR A 2 -20.05 -3.18 -20.94
N LYS A 3 -19.36 -2.31 -21.68
CA LYS A 3 -19.27 -2.39 -23.14
C LYS A 3 -18.40 -3.60 -23.52
N LYS A 4 -18.78 -4.29 -24.59
CA LYS A 4 -18.18 -5.58 -24.99
C LYS A 4 -16.67 -5.52 -25.33
N ASP A 5 -16.12 -4.33 -25.62
CA ASP A 5 -14.72 -4.10 -26.00
C ASP A 5 -13.84 -3.50 -24.86
N GLU A 6 -14.44 -3.06 -23.75
CA GLU A 6 -13.78 -2.51 -22.57
C GLU A 6 -12.74 -3.45 -21.91
N PRO A 7 -13.02 -4.77 -21.79
CA PRO A 7 -12.05 -5.68 -21.16
C PRO A 7 -10.73 -5.81 -21.92
N ALA A 8 -10.75 -5.67 -23.25
CA ALA A 8 -9.56 -5.85 -24.07
C ALA A 8 -8.58 -4.67 -23.95
N VAL A 9 -9.09 -3.43 -24.00
CA VAL A 9 -8.28 -2.20 -23.86
C VAL A 9 -7.69 -2.11 -22.45
N THR A 10 -8.49 -2.38 -21.44
CA THR A 10 -8.08 -2.38 -20.03
C THR A 10 -7.00 -3.44 -19.76
N ARG A 11 -7.14 -4.62 -20.36
CA ARG A 11 -6.14 -5.69 -20.26
C ARG A 11 -4.83 -5.32 -20.96
N GLU A 12 -4.87 -4.77 -22.15
CA GLU A 12 -3.69 -4.30 -22.86
C GLU A 12 -2.92 -3.23 -22.08
N MET A 13 -3.65 -2.31 -21.44
CA MET A 13 -3.07 -1.28 -20.59
C MET A 13 -2.36 -1.87 -19.37
N LEU A 14 -2.98 -2.86 -18.71
CA LEU A 14 -2.36 -3.59 -17.61
C LEU A 14 -1.10 -4.31 -18.06
N ASP A 15 -1.16 -5.06 -19.17
CA ASP A 15 -0.05 -5.84 -19.69
C ASP A 15 1.15 -4.94 -20.05
N LYS A 16 0.92 -3.76 -20.63
CA LYS A 16 1.97 -2.74 -20.88
C LYS A 16 2.63 -2.27 -19.58
N GLY A 17 1.84 -1.95 -18.56
CA GLY A 17 2.37 -1.54 -17.26
C GLY A 17 3.17 -2.65 -16.56
N LEU A 18 2.70 -3.90 -16.63
CA LEU A 18 3.42 -5.05 -16.08
C LEU A 18 4.73 -5.32 -16.83
N ALA A 19 4.74 -5.13 -18.16
CA ALA A 19 5.97 -5.24 -18.96
C ALA A 19 7.03 -4.22 -18.52
N LEU A 20 6.67 -2.95 -18.34
CA LEU A 20 7.58 -1.93 -17.81
C LEU A 20 8.13 -2.29 -16.42
N LEU A 21 7.27 -2.83 -15.54
CA LEU A 21 7.69 -3.26 -14.21
C LEU A 21 8.61 -4.49 -14.25
N SER A 22 8.44 -5.37 -15.23
CA SER A 22 9.26 -6.58 -15.38
C SER A 22 10.72 -6.30 -15.75
N GLU A 23 10.98 -5.12 -16.33
CA GLU A 23 12.33 -4.64 -16.69
C GLU A 23 13.14 -4.15 -15.48
N ARG A 24 12.48 -3.95 -14.32
CA ARG A 24 13.18 -3.50 -13.11
C ARG A 24 14.09 -4.58 -12.56
N GLU A 25 15.32 -4.21 -12.17
CA GLU A 25 16.42 -5.12 -11.79
C GLU A 25 16.02 -6.26 -10.83
N ARG A 26 15.10 -6.00 -9.90
CA ARG A 26 14.68 -6.98 -8.87
C ARG A 26 13.22 -7.37 -8.98
N ALA A 27 12.63 -7.18 -10.14
CA ALA A 27 11.24 -7.58 -10.36
C ALA A 27 11.13 -9.12 -10.31
N PRO A 28 10.14 -9.68 -9.61
CA PRO A 28 9.92 -11.12 -9.62
C PRO A 28 9.44 -11.58 -10.99
N LYS A 29 9.88 -12.74 -11.46
CA LYS A 29 9.49 -13.29 -12.78
C LYS A 29 7.98 -13.39 -12.95
N ARG A 30 7.27 -13.68 -11.87
CA ARG A 30 5.80 -13.79 -11.84
C ARG A 30 5.07 -12.56 -12.40
N ILE A 31 5.68 -11.37 -12.35
CA ILE A 31 5.05 -10.15 -12.86
C ILE A 31 4.73 -10.21 -14.36
N GLY A 32 5.52 -10.96 -15.15
CA GLY A 32 5.29 -11.18 -16.56
C GLY A 32 4.37 -12.38 -16.87
N GLU A 33 3.88 -13.10 -15.87
CA GLU A 33 3.01 -14.26 -16.08
C GLU A 33 1.58 -13.82 -16.39
N LYS A 34 0.96 -14.47 -17.37
CA LYS A 34 -0.45 -14.23 -17.70
C LYS A 34 -1.37 -14.47 -16.50
N SER A 35 -1.09 -15.49 -15.69
CA SER A 35 -1.85 -15.84 -14.49
C SER A 35 -1.90 -14.69 -13.47
N TYR A 36 -0.81 -13.94 -13.34
CA TYR A 36 -0.77 -12.77 -12.45
C TYR A 36 -1.65 -11.63 -12.98
N ALA A 37 -1.56 -11.32 -14.27
CA ALA A 37 -2.43 -10.32 -14.88
C ALA A 37 -3.91 -10.73 -14.80
N ASP A 38 -4.24 -12.02 -14.98
CA ASP A 38 -5.59 -12.54 -14.82
C ASP A 38 -6.10 -12.37 -13.37
N THR A 39 -5.24 -12.59 -12.37
CA THR A 39 -5.55 -12.33 -10.94
C THR A 39 -5.86 -10.85 -10.68
N LEU A 40 -5.09 -9.93 -11.26
CA LEU A 40 -5.33 -8.49 -11.10
C LEU A 40 -6.65 -8.05 -11.76
N MET A 41 -6.97 -8.58 -12.94
CA MET A 41 -8.24 -8.30 -13.61
C MET A 41 -9.42 -8.84 -12.80
N GLU A 42 -9.30 -10.01 -12.21
CA GLU A 42 -10.34 -10.57 -11.34
C GLU A 42 -10.50 -9.74 -10.05
N LEU A 43 -9.40 -9.26 -9.45
CA LEU A 43 -9.48 -8.33 -8.31
C LEU A 43 -10.25 -7.05 -8.68
N MET A 44 -9.97 -6.46 -9.85
CA MET A 44 -10.71 -5.29 -10.35
C MET A 44 -12.20 -5.62 -10.47
N ARG A 45 -12.55 -6.74 -11.11
CA ARG A 45 -13.93 -7.19 -11.28
C ARG A 45 -14.66 -7.32 -9.93
N LEU A 46 -14.02 -7.95 -8.95
CA LEU A 46 -14.59 -8.14 -7.61
C LEU A 46 -14.84 -6.80 -6.90
N VAL A 47 -13.88 -5.86 -6.99
CA VAL A 47 -14.01 -4.52 -6.39
C VAL A 47 -15.15 -3.76 -7.04
N LEU A 48 -15.18 -3.67 -8.37
CA LEU A 48 -16.21 -2.91 -9.10
C LEU A 48 -17.62 -3.46 -8.85
N LEU A 49 -17.76 -4.78 -8.88
CA LEU A 49 -19.02 -5.43 -8.57
C LEU A 49 -19.50 -5.13 -7.14
N LYS A 50 -18.60 -5.23 -6.17
CA LYS A 50 -18.95 -4.99 -4.77
C LYS A 50 -19.20 -3.51 -4.48
N ASN A 51 -18.53 -2.62 -5.24
CA ASN A 51 -18.67 -1.17 -5.10
C ASN A 51 -20.11 -0.68 -5.39
N GLU A 52 -20.91 -1.45 -6.12
CA GLU A 52 -22.34 -1.16 -6.33
C GLU A 52 -23.15 -1.19 -5.02
N THR A 53 -22.69 -1.94 -4.02
CA THR A 53 -23.40 -2.14 -2.74
C THR A 53 -22.68 -1.55 -1.53
N ILE A 54 -21.36 -1.40 -1.60
CA ILE A 54 -20.53 -0.85 -0.53
C ILE A 54 -19.55 0.15 -1.16
N SER A 55 -19.50 1.38 -0.65
CA SER A 55 -18.54 2.38 -1.13
C SER A 55 -17.09 1.97 -0.78
N LEU A 56 -16.45 1.25 -1.69
CA LEU A 56 -15.06 0.79 -1.57
C LEU A 56 -14.09 1.81 -2.16
N THR A 57 -14.42 2.35 -3.33
CA THR A 57 -13.59 3.33 -4.06
C THR A 57 -14.46 4.31 -4.85
N ALA A 58 -13.93 5.52 -5.08
CA ALA A 58 -14.53 6.48 -6.00
C ALA A 58 -14.09 6.26 -7.46
N ILE A 59 -13.07 5.41 -7.69
CA ILE A 59 -12.54 5.12 -9.02
C ILE A 59 -13.30 3.92 -9.58
N THR A 60 -14.17 4.17 -10.54
CA THR A 60 -15.06 3.15 -11.14
C THR A 60 -14.80 2.91 -12.62
N GLU A 61 -14.13 3.86 -13.29
CA GLU A 61 -13.76 3.69 -14.68
C GLU A 61 -12.62 2.66 -14.80
N PRO A 62 -12.76 1.61 -15.64
CA PRO A 62 -11.81 0.51 -15.70
C PRO A 62 -10.36 0.91 -15.99
N GLU A 63 -10.13 1.84 -16.91
CA GLU A 63 -8.79 2.33 -17.25
C GLU A 63 -8.15 3.11 -16.09
N GLU A 64 -8.94 3.96 -15.41
CA GLU A 64 -8.47 4.64 -14.20
C GLU A 64 -8.20 3.66 -13.06
N PHE A 65 -9.01 2.60 -12.95
CA PHE A 65 -8.79 1.55 -11.96
C PHE A 65 -7.47 0.81 -12.19
N VAL A 66 -7.19 0.41 -13.43
CA VAL A 66 -5.88 -0.19 -13.78
C VAL A 66 -4.74 0.74 -13.39
N THR A 67 -4.84 2.01 -13.76
CA THR A 67 -3.77 2.98 -13.52
C THR A 67 -3.60 3.27 -12.03
N LEU A 68 -4.69 3.70 -11.37
CA LEU A 68 -4.63 4.29 -10.01
C LEU A 68 -4.80 3.27 -8.88
N HIS A 69 -5.25 2.05 -9.18
CA HIS A 69 -5.31 0.99 -8.18
C HIS A 69 -4.31 -0.12 -8.46
N LEU A 70 -4.29 -0.71 -9.66
CA LEU A 70 -3.43 -1.86 -9.92
C LEU A 70 -1.96 -1.44 -10.11
N LEU A 71 -1.66 -0.61 -11.11
CA LEU A 71 -0.29 -0.22 -11.43
C LEU A 71 0.34 0.67 -10.35
N ASP A 72 -0.43 1.61 -9.78
CA ASP A 72 0.03 2.43 -8.66
C ASP A 72 0.45 1.56 -7.46
N SER A 73 -0.32 0.51 -7.14
CA SER A 73 0.04 -0.44 -6.07
C SER A 73 1.39 -1.12 -6.29
N LEU A 74 1.76 -1.35 -7.54
CA LEU A 74 2.98 -2.04 -7.95
C LEU A 74 4.19 -1.11 -8.12
N ALA A 75 4.03 0.19 -7.87
CA ALA A 75 5.10 1.17 -8.04
C ALA A 75 6.39 0.84 -7.26
N CYS A 76 6.27 0.12 -6.16
CA CYS A 76 7.40 -0.29 -5.31
C CYS A 76 8.13 -1.57 -5.79
N VAL A 77 7.65 -2.23 -6.85
CA VAL A 77 8.28 -3.43 -7.39
C VAL A 77 9.72 -3.13 -7.85
N GLY A 78 10.64 -4.01 -7.52
CA GLY A 78 12.07 -3.84 -7.79
C GLY A 78 12.85 -3.09 -6.71
N LEU A 79 12.18 -2.48 -5.72
CA LEU A 79 12.87 -1.81 -4.62
C LEU A 79 13.47 -2.81 -3.62
N PRO A 80 14.70 -2.54 -3.10
CA PRO A 80 15.43 -3.51 -2.28
C PRO A 80 14.72 -3.86 -0.96
N GLU A 81 14.07 -2.88 -0.32
CA GLU A 81 13.38 -3.10 0.95
C GLU A 81 12.17 -4.04 0.77
N LEU A 82 11.41 -3.91 -0.34
CA LEU A 82 10.34 -4.85 -0.67
C LEU A 82 10.91 -6.23 -1.00
N GLY A 83 12.03 -6.27 -1.75
CA GLY A 83 12.68 -7.53 -2.11
C GLY A 83 13.09 -8.36 -0.89
N SER A 84 13.64 -7.72 0.14
CA SER A 84 14.12 -8.37 1.38
C SER A 84 13.04 -8.59 2.45
N ALA A 85 11.92 -7.86 2.39
CA ALA A 85 10.84 -7.97 3.37
C ALA A 85 10.19 -9.35 3.34
N LYS A 86 9.83 -9.87 4.52
CA LYS A 86 9.05 -11.11 4.72
C LYS A 86 7.69 -10.81 5.34
N GLU A 87 7.66 -9.96 6.35
CA GLU A 87 6.46 -9.53 7.07
C GLU A 87 6.11 -8.09 6.68
N ILE A 88 4.98 -7.89 6.03
CA ILE A 88 4.55 -6.60 5.47
C ILE A 88 3.20 -6.22 6.08
N VAL A 89 3.05 -4.97 6.52
CA VAL A 89 1.76 -4.43 6.96
C VAL A 89 1.28 -3.34 6.02
N ASP A 90 0.01 -3.40 5.62
CA ASP A 90 -0.66 -2.35 4.84
C ASP A 90 -1.62 -1.58 5.77
N VAL A 91 -1.27 -0.33 6.08
CA VAL A 91 -1.99 0.50 7.06
C VAL A 91 -3.04 1.36 6.35
N GLY A 92 -4.31 1.10 6.67
CA GLY A 92 -5.43 1.74 5.98
C GLY A 92 -5.61 1.19 4.58
N SER A 93 -5.53 -0.14 4.42
CA SER A 93 -5.55 -0.84 3.14
C SER A 93 -6.84 -0.62 2.33
N GLY A 94 -7.92 -0.15 2.97
CA GLY A 94 -9.21 -0.02 2.33
C GLY A 94 -9.70 -1.35 1.76
N PRO A 95 -10.07 -1.42 0.48
CA PRO A 95 -10.47 -2.67 -0.17
C PRO A 95 -9.29 -3.57 -0.56
N GLY A 96 -8.09 -3.34 0.00
CA GLY A 96 -6.91 -4.18 -0.16
C GLY A 96 -5.80 -3.59 -1.04
N PHE A 97 -5.70 -2.27 -1.20
CA PHE A 97 -4.65 -1.63 -2.01
C PHE A 97 -3.70 -0.78 -1.16
N PRO A 98 -2.38 -0.98 -1.32
CA PRO A 98 -1.66 -1.79 -2.32
C PRO A 98 -1.47 -3.28 -1.96
N GLY A 99 -1.92 -3.74 -0.81
CA GLY A 99 -1.59 -5.05 -0.24
C GLY A 99 -1.95 -6.24 -1.12
N LEU A 100 -3.19 -6.35 -1.65
CA LEU A 100 -3.63 -7.51 -2.44
C LEU A 100 -2.88 -7.68 -3.77
N PRO A 101 -2.66 -6.64 -4.59
CA PRO A 101 -1.81 -6.77 -5.79
C PRO A 101 -0.39 -7.26 -5.46
N LEU A 102 0.21 -6.76 -4.38
CA LEU A 102 1.54 -7.18 -3.96
C LEU A 102 1.55 -8.60 -3.37
N ALA A 103 0.54 -8.99 -2.60
CA ALA A 103 0.42 -10.34 -2.06
C ALA A 103 0.29 -11.39 -3.18
N ALA A 104 -0.48 -11.08 -4.22
CA ALA A 104 -0.60 -11.95 -5.40
C ALA A 104 0.73 -12.09 -6.15
N LEU A 105 1.57 -11.04 -6.16
CA LEU A 105 2.88 -11.05 -6.81
C LEU A 105 3.94 -11.78 -6.00
N TYR A 106 3.88 -11.70 -4.68
CA TYR A 106 4.87 -12.24 -3.74
C TYR A 106 4.25 -13.28 -2.78
N PRO A 107 3.90 -14.48 -3.25
CA PRO A 107 3.22 -15.49 -2.42
C PRO A 107 4.09 -16.00 -1.26
N GLU A 108 5.40 -15.81 -1.32
CA GLU A 108 6.36 -16.18 -0.27
C GLU A 108 6.45 -15.17 0.89
N LYS A 109 5.81 -13.99 0.75
CA LYS A 109 5.79 -12.95 1.79
C LYS A 109 4.45 -12.96 2.50
N ARG A 110 4.41 -12.54 3.75
CA ARG A 110 3.19 -12.41 4.55
C ARG A 110 2.70 -10.97 4.56
N PHE A 111 1.43 -10.77 4.33
CA PHE A 111 0.78 -9.47 4.34
C PHE A 111 -0.30 -9.42 5.42
N LEU A 112 -0.19 -8.42 6.31
CA LEU A 112 -1.27 -8.04 7.23
C LEU A 112 -1.93 -6.77 6.71
N LEU A 113 -3.19 -6.84 6.31
CA LEU A 113 -3.99 -5.69 5.89
C LEU A 113 -4.76 -5.17 7.10
N THR A 114 -4.61 -3.88 7.40
CA THR A 114 -5.31 -3.24 8.52
C THR A 114 -6.16 -2.07 8.04
N ASP A 115 -7.35 -1.91 8.60
CA ASP A 115 -8.21 -0.76 8.37
C ASP A 115 -9.14 -0.52 9.58
N SER A 116 -9.55 0.73 9.77
CA SER A 116 -10.53 1.11 10.80
C SER A 116 -11.98 0.90 10.34
N LEU A 117 -12.21 0.68 9.06
CA LEU A 117 -13.53 0.46 8.46
C LEU A 117 -13.77 -1.03 8.19
N ARG A 118 -14.47 -1.69 9.11
CA ARG A 118 -14.74 -3.13 9.06
C ARG A 118 -15.24 -3.63 7.71
N LYS A 119 -16.22 -2.94 7.09
CA LYS A 119 -16.81 -3.38 5.81
C LYS A 119 -15.80 -3.44 4.66
N ARG A 120 -14.83 -2.52 4.62
CA ARG A 120 -13.76 -2.52 3.59
C ARG A 120 -12.83 -3.70 3.80
N LEU A 121 -12.49 -3.98 5.04
CA LEU A 121 -11.59 -5.07 5.39
C LEU A 121 -12.24 -6.45 5.20
N GLU A 122 -13.53 -6.59 5.52
CA GLU A 122 -14.29 -7.80 5.22
C GLU A 122 -14.30 -8.10 3.71
N PHE A 123 -14.40 -7.05 2.89
CA PHE A 123 -14.25 -7.22 1.45
C PHE A 123 -12.81 -7.63 1.07
N ALA A 124 -11.78 -7.02 1.65
CA ALA A 124 -10.39 -7.39 1.37
C ALA A 124 -10.12 -8.87 1.71
N ALA A 125 -10.64 -9.36 2.85
CA ALA A 125 -10.57 -10.77 3.24
C ALA A 125 -11.31 -11.69 2.24
N PHE A 126 -12.50 -11.30 1.82
CA PHE A 126 -13.27 -12.00 0.80
C PHE A 126 -12.50 -12.07 -0.53
N ALA A 127 -11.93 -10.95 -0.97
CA ALA A 127 -11.15 -10.89 -2.21
C ALA A 127 -9.89 -11.76 -2.13
N ALA A 128 -9.15 -11.72 -1.01
CA ALA A 128 -7.99 -12.57 -0.79
C ALA A 128 -8.37 -14.06 -0.92
N THR A 129 -9.42 -14.51 -0.24
CA THR A 129 -9.92 -15.89 -0.35
C THR A 129 -10.36 -16.25 -1.76
N SER A 130 -11.10 -15.36 -2.43
CA SER A 130 -11.59 -15.60 -3.81
C SER A 130 -10.45 -15.72 -4.83
N LEU A 131 -9.33 -15.05 -4.58
CA LEU A 131 -8.12 -15.07 -5.42
C LEU A 131 -7.12 -16.16 -5.01
N GLY A 132 -7.41 -16.94 -3.96
CA GLY A 132 -6.50 -17.97 -3.46
C GLY A 132 -5.21 -17.41 -2.84
N LEU A 133 -5.27 -16.27 -2.18
CA LEU A 133 -4.11 -15.63 -1.54
C LEU A 133 -4.00 -16.10 -0.07
N ASP A 134 -3.30 -17.21 0.16
CA ASP A 134 -3.12 -17.80 1.50
C ASP A 134 -2.11 -17.04 2.37
N ASN A 135 -1.45 -16.04 1.81
CA ASN A 135 -0.43 -15.21 2.44
C ASN A 135 -0.96 -13.85 2.95
N VAL A 136 -2.28 -13.68 3.02
CA VAL A 136 -2.94 -12.44 3.44
C VAL A 136 -3.77 -12.68 4.70
N ASP A 137 -3.43 -11.95 5.75
CA ASP A 137 -4.26 -11.81 6.95
C ASP A 137 -4.91 -10.42 6.99
N THR A 138 -6.06 -10.30 7.65
CA THR A 138 -6.75 -9.01 7.83
C THR A 138 -7.05 -8.75 9.29
N LEU A 139 -6.89 -7.49 9.74
CA LEU A 139 -7.16 -7.10 11.13
C LEU A 139 -7.89 -5.76 11.19
N HIS A 140 -9.14 -5.80 11.69
CA HIS A 140 -9.92 -4.58 11.94
C HIS A 140 -9.40 -3.87 13.19
N ILE A 141 -8.56 -2.86 12.99
CA ILE A 141 -7.92 -2.12 14.06
C ILE A 141 -7.61 -0.68 13.60
N ARG A 142 -7.63 0.26 14.53
CA ARG A 142 -7.09 1.59 14.29
C ARG A 142 -5.56 1.59 14.36
N ALA A 143 -4.90 2.37 13.51
CA ALA A 143 -3.44 2.40 13.42
C ALA A 143 -2.78 2.76 14.76
N GLU A 144 -3.38 3.66 15.53
CA GLU A 144 -2.88 4.06 16.86
C GLU A 144 -2.92 2.89 17.86
N LYS A 145 -3.95 2.04 17.77
CA LYS A 145 -4.04 0.83 18.58
C LYS A 145 -3.04 -0.23 18.11
N ALA A 146 -2.94 -0.43 16.81
CA ALA A 146 -1.99 -1.37 16.21
C ALA A 146 -0.54 -1.07 16.64
N GLY A 147 -0.12 0.21 16.58
CA GLY A 147 1.23 0.62 16.98
C GLY A 147 1.52 0.51 18.48
N ARG A 148 0.49 0.31 19.31
CA ARG A 148 0.59 0.05 20.77
C ARG A 148 0.44 -1.42 21.14
N ASP A 149 -0.04 -2.25 20.21
CA ASP A 149 -0.22 -3.68 20.45
C ASP A 149 1.14 -4.37 20.47
N PRO A 150 1.54 -5.03 21.59
CA PRO A 150 2.83 -5.70 21.69
C PRO A 150 3.07 -6.80 20.65
N SER A 151 2.01 -7.37 20.07
CA SER A 151 2.12 -8.39 19.03
C SER A 151 2.38 -7.83 17.63
N LEU A 152 2.16 -6.53 17.43
CA LEU A 152 2.29 -5.83 16.14
C LEU A 152 3.40 -4.79 16.12
N ARG A 153 3.69 -4.20 17.29
CA ARG A 153 4.69 -3.15 17.45
C ARG A 153 6.08 -3.63 17.02
N GLU A 154 6.76 -2.84 16.18
CA GLU A 154 8.13 -3.07 15.68
C GLU A 154 8.38 -4.50 15.16
N ARG A 155 7.35 -5.09 14.58
CA ARG A 155 7.38 -6.46 14.05
C ARG A 155 7.70 -6.50 12.56
N PHE A 156 7.14 -5.58 11.77
CA PHE A 156 7.14 -5.69 10.31
C PHE A 156 8.43 -5.19 9.68
N ASP A 157 8.86 -5.87 8.60
CA ASP A 157 9.99 -5.44 7.78
C ASP A 157 9.65 -4.18 6.98
N LEU A 158 8.40 -4.11 6.50
CA LEU A 158 7.91 -3.05 5.64
C LEU A 158 6.47 -2.67 6.03
N SER A 159 6.20 -1.38 6.11
CA SER A 159 4.85 -0.85 6.18
C SER A 159 4.51 -0.13 4.88
N LEU A 160 3.33 -0.39 4.36
CA LEU A 160 2.75 0.30 3.22
C LEU A 160 1.65 1.22 3.70
N CYS A 161 1.51 2.40 3.10
CA CYS A 161 0.41 3.29 3.41
C CYS A 161 0.04 4.13 2.19
N ARG A 162 -1.23 4.08 1.78
CA ARG A 162 -1.77 4.80 0.64
C ARG A 162 -3.09 5.50 0.97
N ALA A 163 -3.22 6.78 0.58
CA ALA A 163 -4.47 7.56 0.67
C ALA A 163 -5.10 7.68 2.07
N VAL A 164 -4.31 7.55 3.15
CA VAL A 164 -4.81 7.59 4.55
C VAL A 164 -4.80 9.00 5.13
N GLY A 165 -3.81 9.83 4.80
CA GLY A 165 -3.68 11.17 5.35
C GLY A 165 -2.39 11.90 4.99
N LYS A 166 -2.11 13.00 5.69
CA LYS A 166 -0.87 13.78 5.54
C LYS A 166 0.33 13.02 6.12
N LEU A 167 1.53 13.27 5.57
CA LEU A 167 2.77 12.60 6.00
C LEU A 167 3.03 12.65 7.52
N PRO A 168 2.87 13.77 8.23
CA PRO A 168 3.08 13.77 9.69
C PRO A 168 2.19 12.76 10.41
N VAL A 169 0.92 12.66 10.01
CA VAL A 169 -0.07 11.75 10.62
C VAL A 169 0.25 10.29 10.33
N ILE A 170 0.45 9.96 9.03
CA ILE A 170 0.68 8.58 8.63
C ILE A 170 2.07 8.06 9.05
N THR A 171 3.02 8.96 9.28
CA THR A 171 4.30 8.63 9.89
C THR A 171 4.11 8.09 11.31
N GLU A 172 3.23 8.71 12.11
CA GLU A 172 2.90 8.24 13.47
C GLU A 172 2.09 6.92 13.45
N TYR A 173 1.34 6.66 12.38
CA TYR A 173 0.61 5.41 12.22
C TYR A 173 1.51 4.21 11.84
N CYS A 174 2.52 4.46 11.01
CA CYS A 174 3.28 3.39 10.36
C CYS A 174 4.61 3.06 11.06
N LEU A 175 5.40 4.07 11.47
CA LEU A 175 6.72 3.83 12.05
C LEU A 175 6.70 2.94 13.31
N PRO A 176 5.71 3.05 14.23
CA PRO A 176 5.65 2.18 15.39
C PRO A 176 5.46 0.69 15.09
N LEU A 177 5.01 0.34 13.89
CA LEU A 177 4.80 -1.05 13.45
C LEU A 177 6.06 -1.67 12.84
N VAL A 178 7.00 -0.83 12.36
CA VAL A 178 8.18 -1.27 11.64
C VAL A 178 9.35 -1.48 12.60
N ARG A 179 10.03 -2.62 12.48
CA ARG A 179 11.24 -2.91 13.24
C ARG A 179 12.41 -2.01 12.85
N VAL A 180 13.38 -1.86 13.71
CA VAL A 180 14.64 -1.17 13.37
C VAL A 180 15.31 -1.89 12.19
N GLY A 181 15.76 -1.12 11.21
CA GLY A 181 16.30 -1.60 9.94
C GLY A 181 15.26 -1.86 8.85
N GLY A 182 13.96 -1.78 9.17
CA GLY A 182 12.87 -1.84 8.20
C GLY A 182 12.58 -0.48 7.54
N ALA A 183 11.48 -0.40 6.80
CA ALA A 183 11.10 0.82 6.08
C ALA A 183 9.57 1.04 6.02
N VAL A 184 9.18 2.28 5.76
CA VAL A 184 7.79 2.64 5.41
C VAL A 184 7.76 3.19 4.00
N TYR A 185 6.80 2.74 3.21
CA TYR A 185 6.49 3.26 1.87
C TYR A 185 5.18 4.04 1.91
N PHE A 186 5.27 5.34 1.71
CA PHE A 186 4.13 6.24 1.59
C PHE A 186 3.86 6.51 0.11
N TYR A 187 2.71 6.06 -0.39
CA TYR A 187 2.21 6.35 -1.72
C TYR A 187 1.55 7.72 -1.73
N LYS A 188 2.15 8.68 -2.38
CA LYS A 188 1.69 10.08 -2.38
C LYS A 188 1.80 10.70 -3.78
N THR A 189 1.14 11.83 -3.97
CA THR A 189 1.43 12.71 -5.09
C THR A 189 2.62 13.62 -4.75
N ARG A 190 3.30 14.18 -5.75
CA ARG A 190 4.40 15.16 -5.55
C ARG A 190 3.93 16.45 -4.86
N MET A 191 2.63 16.68 -4.75
CA MET A 191 2.08 17.75 -3.90
C MET A 191 2.41 17.57 -2.42
N ALA A 192 2.83 16.38 -2.01
CA ALA A 192 3.23 16.09 -0.64
C ALA A 192 4.66 16.58 -0.28
N ASP A 193 5.39 17.24 -1.18
CA ASP A 193 6.73 17.75 -0.88
C ASP A 193 6.73 18.77 0.29
N GLY A 194 5.67 19.58 0.43
CA GLY A 194 5.47 20.43 1.61
C GLY A 194 5.23 19.63 2.89
N GLU A 195 4.46 18.54 2.80
CA GLU A 195 4.20 17.66 3.94
C GLU A 195 5.47 16.92 4.42
N LEU A 196 6.47 16.75 3.52
CA LEU A 196 7.74 16.15 3.87
C LEU A 196 8.49 16.98 4.92
N VAL A 197 8.49 18.31 4.76
CA VAL A 197 9.08 19.24 5.73
C VAL A 197 8.30 19.17 7.04
N GLU A 198 6.96 19.23 6.98
CA GLU A 198 6.09 19.14 8.17
C GLU A 198 6.30 17.82 8.93
N SER A 199 6.55 16.71 8.23
CA SER A 199 6.75 15.38 8.86
C SER A 199 8.11 15.18 9.52
N ARG A 200 9.03 16.15 9.45
CA ARG A 200 10.40 16.01 10.00
C ARG A 200 10.39 15.66 11.48
N LEU A 201 9.62 16.40 12.27
CA LEU A 201 9.53 16.17 13.70
C LEU A 201 8.94 14.78 14.01
N ALA A 202 7.90 14.38 13.29
CA ALA A 202 7.30 13.06 13.45
C ALA A 202 8.33 11.95 13.18
N ARG A 203 9.10 12.05 12.07
CA ARG A 203 10.14 11.06 11.76
C ARG A 203 11.19 10.98 12.86
N GLU A 204 11.69 12.12 13.30
CA GLU A 204 12.71 12.20 14.36
C GLU A 204 12.23 11.57 15.68
N LEU A 205 11.04 11.94 16.16
CA LEU A 205 10.46 11.43 17.41
C LEU A 205 10.15 9.93 17.35
N LEU A 206 9.75 9.43 16.18
CA LEU A 206 9.29 8.04 16.01
C LEU A 206 10.42 7.08 15.58
N GLY A 207 11.66 7.57 15.50
CA GLY A 207 12.83 6.77 15.15
C GLY A 207 13.00 6.51 13.65
N GLY A 208 12.34 7.28 12.80
CA GLY A 208 12.55 7.26 11.36
C GLY A 208 13.81 8.03 10.94
N SER A 209 14.32 7.72 9.74
CA SER A 209 15.45 8.44 9.14
C SER A 209 15.13 9.91 8.87
N ALA A 210 16.14 10.76 9.05
CA ALA A 210 16.06 12.14 8.61
C ALA A 210 15.98 12.24 7.07
N ASP A 211 16.72 11.36 6.38
CA ASP A 211 16.73 11.27 4.93
C ASP A 211 15.55 10.46 4.42
N VAL A 212 14.82 11.05 3.46
CA VAL A 212 13.69 10.41 2.78
C VAL A 212 14.06 10.21 1.31
N ARG A 213 14.06 8.95 0.88
CA ARG A 213 14.24 8.65 -0.54
C ARG A 213 12.89 8.81 -1.25
N ILE A 214 12.89 9.58 -2.33
CA ILE A 214 11.69 9.81 -3.14
C ILE A 214 11.90 9.15 -4.49
N ILE A 215 10.94 8.32 -4.90
CA ILE A 215 10.95 7.61 -6.18
C ILE A 215 9.73 8.05 -6.98
N ASP A 216 9.97 8.80 -8.02
CA ASP A 216 8.94 9.11 -9.02
C ASP A 216 8.72 7.89 -9.92
N TYR A 217 7.47 7.65 -10.31
CA TYR A 217 7.10 6.55 -11.21
C TYR A 217 6.13 7.02 -12.31
N VAL A 218 6.50 8.16 -12.91
CA VAL A 218 5.74 8.80 -13.99
C VAL A 218 5.68 7.94 -15.25
N ASP A 219 6.66 7.08 -15.47
CA ASP A 219 6.70 6.08 -16.54
C ASP A 219 5.57 5.07 -16.43
N LEU A 220 5.22 4.69 -15.21
CA LEU A 220 4.12 3.77 -14.92
C LEU A 220 2.75 4.45 -14.97
N LEU A 221 2.68 5.73 -14.60
CA LEU A 221 1.47 6.54 -14.52
C LEU A 221 1.60 7.83 -15.34
N PRO A 222 1.58 7.76 -16.68
CA PRO A 222 1.76 8.94 -17.54
C PRO A 222 0.79 10.07 -17.19
N GLY A 223 1.32 11.29 -17.10
CA GLY A 223 0.53 12.48 -16.76
C GLY A 223 0.17 12.64 -15.29
N ARG A 224 0.54 11.68 -14.42
CA ARG A 224 0.32 11.74 -12.98
C ARG A 224 1.64 12.03 -12.25
N LYS A 225 1.60 12.89 -11.24
CA LYS A 225 2.76 13.23 -10.41
C LYS A 225 2.71 12.42 -9.12
N HIS A 226 2.87 11.10 -9.24
CA HIS A 226 2.90 10.17 -8.11
C HIS A 226 4.34 9.81 -7.74
N ALA A 227 4.59 9.59 -6.45
CA ALA A 227 5.87 9.19 -5.92
C ALA A 227 5.72 8.32 -4.66
N LEU A 228 6.71 7.47 -4.43
CA LEU A 228 6.93 6.80 -3.15
C LEU A 228 7.87 7.63 -2.30
N TYR A 229 7.45 7.96 -1.08
CA TYR A 229 8.29 8.54 -0.05
C TYR A 229 8.70 7.42 0.90
N ILE A 230 9.98 7.10 0.94
CA ILE A 230 10.55 5.96 1.66
C ILE A 230 11.30 6.46 2.88
N VAL A 231 10.82 6.04 4.05
CA VAL A 231 11.43 6.35 5.35
C VAL A 231 11.98 5.07 5.97
N LYS A 232 13.29 5.01 6.23
CA LYS A 232 13.89 3.91 6.97
C LYS A 232 13.65 4.07 8.47
N LYS A 233 13.60 2.95 9.18
CA LYS A 233 13.49 2.92 10.64
C LYS A 233 14.89 2.74 11.24
N ASP A 234 15.42 3.82 11.83
CA ASP A 234 16.79 3.84 12.37
C ASP A 234 16.84 3.52 13.86
N ARG A 235 15.80 3.86 14.62
CA ARG A 235 15.73 3.70 16.08
C ARG A 235 14.35 3.20 16.50
N THR A 236 14.24 2.63 17.69
CA THR A 236 12.98 2.25 18.30
C THR A 236 12.07 3.47 18.51
N THR A 237 10.78 3.27 18.35
CA THR A 237 9.77 4.29 18.69
C THR A 237 9.57 4.34 20.20
N PRO A 238 9.63 5.53 20.86
CA PRO A 238 9.34 5.64 22.29
C PRO A 238 7.93 5.15 22.65
N ASP A 239 7.75 4.57 23.84
CA ASP A 239 6.47 3.97 24.28
C ASP A 239 5.32 4.98 24.42
N THR A 240 5.63 6.28 24.45
CA THR A 240 4.63 7.35 24.42
C THR A 240 3.89 7.42 23.08
N TYR A 241 4.47 6.85 22.02
CA TYR A 241 3.92 6.83 20.65
C TYR A 241 3.49 5.43 20.19
N PRO A 242 2.51 5.33 19.28
CA PRO A 242 1.69 6.43 18.79
C PRO A 242 0.83 7.02 19.91
N ARG A 243 0.45 8.29 19.78
CA ARG A 243 -0.47 8.93 20.73
C ARG A 243 -1.85 8.28 20.70
N LYS A 244 -2.70 8.64 21.67
CA LYS A 244 -4.07 8.09 21.76
C LYS A 244 -4.84 8.30 20.47
N GLU A 245 -5.79 7.39 20.24
CA GLU A 245 -6.68 7.37 19.08
C GLU A 245 -7.27 8.75 18.77
N GLY A 246 -7.18 9.16 17.51
CA GLY A 246 -7.67 10.44 17.00
C GLY A 246 -6.80 11.67 17.32
N ILE A 247 -5.77 11.56 18.17
CA ILE A 247 -4.86 12.68 18.46
C ILE A 247 -3.96 12.98 17.24
N PRO A 248 -3.32 11.99 16.59
CA PRO A 248 -2.45 12.25 15.45
C PRO A 248 -3.14 13.01 14.31
N SER A 249 -4.39 12.70 14.01
CA SER A 249 -5.15 13.37 12.95
C SER A 249 -5.60 14.79 13.30
N LYS A 250 -5.84 15.08 14.58
CA LYS A 250 -6.29 16.41 15.04
C LYS A 250 -5.14 17.38 15.27
N VAL A 251 -4.03 16.87 15.78
CA VAL A 251 -2.83 17.64 16.10
C VAL A 251 -1.63 16.84 15.62
N PRO A 252 -1.26 16.91 14.33
CA PRO A 252 -0.07 16.24 13.79
C PRO A 252 1.21 16.66 14.53
N LEU A 253 2.22 15.78 14.58
CA LEU A 253 3.55 16.06 15.14
C LEU A 253 4.34 17.02 14.25
#